data_e22a85791568a0486486dd36dd5f4fa6
#
_entry.id   e22a85791568a0486486dd36dd5f4fa6
#
_cell.length_a   1.000
_cell.length_b   1.000
_cell.length_c   1.000
_cell.angle_alpha   90.00
_cell.angle_beta   90.00
_cell.angle_gamma   90.00
#
_symmetry.space_group_name_H-M   'P 1'
#
loop_
_entity.id
_entity.type
_entity.pdbx_description
1 polymer ?
#
loop_
_entity_poly.entity_id
_entity_poly.type
_entity_poly.pdbx_seq_one_letter_code
_entity_poly.pdbx_strand_id
1 'polypeptide(L)'
;MDRYDDRLIVKTNLIESYEILMEFIAKHTSDKFYLVDNVRTSVRDLISREVVSNILVHRDFSSAFPAKVIIEKDWIRTENWCRPRRQGNILETEFTPYPKNPILARFFVAVGLADTIGSGVRNLYKYTPIYTPGGKPELIENDVFRINIPITETAVYEYAEENELTERETTIFKM
;
A
#
# COMPACT_ATOMS: atom_id res chain seq x y z
N MET A 1 16.19 11.00 18.07
CA MET A 1 16.65 9.89 17.22
C MET A 1 15.61 8.81 17.32
N ASP A 2 14.84 8.64 16.26
CA ASP A 2 13.73 7.68 16.25
C ASP A 2 14.31 6.28 16.33
N ARG A 3 13.91 5.52 17.34
CA ARG A 3 14.34 4.15 17.56
C ARG A 3 13.31 3.24 16.91
N TYR A 4 13.71 2.48 15.90
CA TYR A 4 12.89 1.42 15.34
C TYR A 4 12.88 0.23 16.30
N ASP A 5 11.72 -0.32 16.57
CA ASP A 5 11.57 -1.54 17.39
C ASP A 5 12.03 -2.78 16.62
N ASP A 6 11.84 -2.78 15.31
CA ASP A 6 12.32 -3.81 14.39
C ASP A 6 12.81 -3.15 13.09
N ARG A 7 13.88 -3.69 12.51
CA ARG A 7 14.46 -3.17 11.28
C ARG A 7 15.03 -4.31 10.42
N LEU A 8 14.59 -4.35 9.17
CA LEU A 8 15.07 -5.30 8.18
C LEU A 8 15.67 -4.57 6.97
N ILE A 9 16.83 -5.04 6.51
CA ILE A 9 17.44 -4.57 5.27
C ILE A 9 17.43 -5.73 4.28
N VAL A 10 16.64 -5.60 3.21
CA VAL A 10 16.50 -6.62 2.18
C VAL A 10 17.45 -6.33 1.03
N LYS A 11 18.32 -7.30 0.70
CA LYS A 11 19.31 -7.22 -0.38
C LYS A 11 19.35 -8.53 -1.15
N THR A 12 18.20 -8.95 -1.65
CA THR A 12 18.01 -10.21 -2.37
C THR A 12 17.40 -9.97 -3.75
N ASN A 13 17.14 -11.03 -4.51
CA ASN A 13 16.37 -10.93 -5.74
C ASN A 13 14.91 -10.50 -5.45
N LEU A 14 14.18 -10.09 -6.48
CA LEU A 14 12.85 -9.50 -6.31
C LEU A 14 11.79 -10.49 -5.80
N ILE A 15 11.89 -11.77 -6.14
CA ILE A 15 10.95 -12.79 -5.67
C ILE A 15 11.13 -13.00 -4.17
N GLU A 16 12.35 -13.25 -3.74
CA GLU A 16 12.70 -13.42 -2.34
C GLU A 16 12.44 -12.12 -1.54
N SER A 17 12.71 -10.95 -2.12
CA SER A 17 12.37 -9.67 -1.51
C SER A 17 10.86 -9.51 -1.29
N TYR A 18 10.04 -9.99 -2.23
CA TYR A 18 8.59 -10.01 -2.11
C TYR A 18 8.16 -10.86 -0.91
N GLU A 19 8.64 -12.09 -0.82
CA GLU A 19 8.31 -13.02 0.27
C GLU A 19 8.70 -12.44 1.64
N ILE A 20 9.94 -11.95 1.76
CA ILE A 20 10.45 -11.34 3.01
C ILE A 20 9.59 -10.13 3.43
N LEU A 21 9.21 -9.26 2.49
CA LEU A 21 8.38 -8.10 2.80
C LEU A 21 6.96 -8.49 3.20
N MET A 22 6.37 -9.50 2.55
CA MET A 22 5.06 -10.04 2.94
C MET A 22 5.08 -10.62 4.36
N GLU A 23 6.10 -11.40 4.70
CA GLU A 23 6.30 -11.94 6.05
C GLU A 23 6.51 -10.83 7.09
N PHE A 24 7.30 -9.80 6.75
CA PHE A 24 7.53 -8.65 7.64
C PHE A 24 6.24 -7.90 7.94
N ILE A 25 5.40 -7.62 6.93
CA ILE A 25 4.11 -6.98 7.15
C ILE A 25 3.19 -7.90 7.98
N ALA A 26 3.15 -9.19 7.67
CA ALA A 26 2.33 -10.15 8.40
C ALA A 26 2.72 -10.28 9.89
N LYS A 27 4.01 -10.14 10.22
CA LYS A 27 4.53 -10.15 11.59
C LYS A 27 4.04 -8.97 12.42
N HIS A 28 3.88 -7.80 11.79
CA HIS A 28 3.58 -6.54 12.48
C HIS A 28 2.15 -6.05 12.34
N THR A 29 1.30 -6.79 11.60
CA THR A 29 -0.11 -6.42 11.39
C THR A 29 -1.03 -7.59 11.68
N SER A 30 -2.21 -7.29 12.27
CA SER A 30 -3.23 -8.31 12.50
C SER A 30 -3.92 -8.70 11.20
N ASP A 31 -4.33 -9.97 11.10
CA ASP A 31 -5.23 -10.42 10.04
C ASP A 31 -6.68 -10.28 10.48
N LYS A 32 -7.56 -9.90 9.56
CA LYS A 32 -9.00 -9.80 9.81
C LYS A 32 -9.73 -10.87 9.00
N PHE A 33 -10.71 -11.50 9.64
CA PHE A 33 -11.55 -12.50 8.98
C PHE A 33 -12.39 -11.86 7.88
N TYR A 34 -12.31 -12.40 6.68
CA TYR A 34 -13.13 -11.98 5.54
C TYR A 34 -13.43 -13.18 4.63
N LEU A 35 -14.60 -13.16 4.01
CA LEU A 35 -15.02 -14.19 3.06
C LEU A 35 -15.19 -13.57 1.67
N VAL A 36 -14.53 -14.17 0.68
CA VAL A 36 -14.77 -13.94 -0.74
C VAL A 36 -15.32 -15.24 -1.32
N ASP A 37 -16.52 -15.21 -1.87
CA ASP A 37 -17.18 -16.39 -2.45
C ASP A 37 -17.16 -17.61 -1.51
N ASN A 38 -17.46 -17.39 -0.22
CA ASN A 38 -17.41 -18.39 0.87
C ASN A 38 -16.02 -18.99 1.15
N VAL A 39 -14.96 -18.41 0.60
CA VAL A 39 -13.58 -18.80 0.90
C VAL A 39 -12.96 -17.78 1.86
N ARG A 40 -12.38 -18.28 2.96
CA ARG A 40 -11.63 -17.42 3.89
C ARG A 40 -10.47 -16.76 3.18
N THR A 41 -10.44 -15.44 3.20
CA THR A 41 -9.41 -14.63 2.57
C THR A 41 -8.81 -13.64 3.58
N SER A 42 -7.50 -13.53 3.59
CA SER A 42 -6.80 -12.52 4.39
C SER A 42 -6.86 -11.17 3.68
N VAL A 43 -7.62 -10.22 4.23
CA VAL A 43 -7.67 -8.85 3.68
C VAL A 43 -6.33 -8.15 3.85
N ARG A 44 -5.64 -8.42 4.97
CA ARG A 44 -4.26 -7.96 5.18
C ARG A 44 -3.36 -8.37 4.01
N ASP A 45 -3.40 -9.65 3.63
CA ASP A 45 -2.51 -10.16 2.59
C ASP A 45 -2.88 -9.63 1.21
N LEU A 46 -4.17 -9.37 0.95
CA LEU A 46 -4.59 -8.68 -0.28
C LEU A 46 -4.02 -7.27 -0.37
N ILE A 47 -4.10 -6.48 0.70
CA ILE A 47 -3.52 -5.14 0.75
C ILE A 47 -2.00 -5.20 0.67
N SER A 48 -1.36 -6.07 1.47
CA SER A 48 0.09 -6.22 1.51
C SER A 48 0.67 -6.59 0.15
N ARG A 49 0.00 -7.48 -0.59
CA ARG A 49 0.38 -7.88 -1.94
C ARG A 49 0.45 -6.67 -2.88
N GLU A 50 -0.55 -5.80 -2.86
CA GLU A 50 -0.54 -4.59 -3.68
C GLU A 50 0.55 -3.60 -3.26
N VAL A 51 0.73 -3.40 -1.96
CA VAL A 51 1.78 -2.53 -1.40
C VAL A 51 3.17 -3.04 -1.78
N VAL A 52 3.44 -4.33 -1.59
CA VAL A 52 4.76 -4.93 -1.85
C VAL A 52 5.04 -5.01 -3.35
N SER A 53 4.07 -5.41 -4.16
CA SER A 53 4.23 -5.43 -5.62
C SER A 53 4.48 -4.02 -6.16
N ASN A 54 3.77 -3.02 -5.64
CA ASN A 54 3.95 -1.64 -6.04
C ASN A 54 5.38 -1.16 -5.77
N ILE A 55 5.89 -1.38 -4.55
CA ILE A 55 7.21 -0.88 -4.17
C ILE A 55 8.34 -1.54 -4.97
N LEU A 56 8.19 -2.82 -5.34
CA LEU A 56 9.19 -3.56 -6.12
C LEU A 56 9.10 -3.23 -7.62
N VAL A 57 7.89 -3.18 -8.18
CA VAL A 57 7.69 -2.99 -9.62
C VAL A 57 7.89 -1.55 -10.06
N HIS A 58 7.53 -0.57 -9.20
CA HIS A 58 7.58 0.85 -9.55
C HIS A 58 8.83 1.58 -9.05
N ARG A 59 9.78 0.87 -8.44
CA ARG A 59 11.05 1.45 -8.01
C ARG A 59 11.86 1.98 -9.20
N ASP A 60 12.47 3.15 -9.02
CA ASP A 60 13.55 3.60 -9.90
C ASP A 60 14.87 2.92 -9.47
N PHE A 61 15.26 1.87 -10.19
CA PHE A 61 16.47 1.10 -9.89
C PHE A 61 17.77 1.87 -10.23
N SER A 62 17.68 3.01 -10.91
CA SER A 62 18.84 3.89 -11.14
C SER A 62 19.10 4.81 -9.94
N SER A 63 18.15 4.94 -9.03
CA SER A 63 18.27 5.75 -7.82
C SER A 63 19.00 5.03 -6.71
N ALA A 64 19.93 5.73 -6.04
CA ALA A 64 20.61 5.23 -4.83
C ALA A 64 19.70 5.26 -3.59
N PHE A 65 18.54 5.92 -3.64
CA PHE A 65 17.63 5.97 -2.50
C PHE A 65 16.95 4.61 -2.28
N PRO A 66 16.98 4.09 -1.05
CA PRO A 66 16.29 2.84 -0.74
C PRO A 66 14.77 3.04 -0.80
N ALA A 67 14.07 2.05 -1.33
CA ALA A 67 12.64 1.93 -1.12
C ALA A 67 12.39 1.49 0.33
N LYS A 68 11.28 1.95 0.95
CA LYS A 68 10.97 1.69 2.35
C LYS A 68 9.54 1.21 2.53
N VAL A 69 9.37 0.24 3.41
CA VAL A 69 8.10 -0.10 4.04
C VAL A 69 8.23 0.26 5.51
N ILE A 70 7.33 1.08 6.01
CA ILE A 70 7.32 1.59 7.38
C ILE A 70 5.98 1.18 7.98
N ILE A 71 6.02 0.44 9.10
CA ILE A 71 4.83 0.03 9.84
C ILE A 71 4.86 0.79 11.16
N GLU A 72 3.90 1.67 11.32
CA GLU A 72 3.65 2.45 12.53
C GLU A 72 2.45 1.85 13.28
N LYS A 73 2.14 2.39 14.44
CA LYS A 73 0.99 1.94 15.24
C LYS A 73 -0.31 1.94 14.43
N ASP A 74 -0.52 2.98 13.63
CA ASP A 74 -1.80 3.25 12.97
C ASP A 74 -1.74 3.18 11.44
N TRP A 75 -0.52 3.03 10.86
CA TRP A 75 -0.31 3.13 9.42
C TRP A 75 0.69 2.11 8.89
N ILE A 76 0.43 1.60 7.68
CA ILE A 76 1.47 1.07 6.80
C ILE A 76 1.79 2.15 5.78
N ARG A 77 3.04 2.55 5.70
CA ARG A 77 3.52 3.56 4.75
C ARG A 77 4.60 2.99 3.85
N THR A 78 4.62 3.42 2.59
CA THR A 78 5.72 3.12 1.69
C THR A 78 6.33 4.39 1.14
N GLU A 79 7.62 4.34 0.87
CA GLU A 79 8.35 5.39 0.17
C GLU A 79 9.17 4.76 -0.96
N ASN A 80 8.97 5.28 -2.16
CA ASN A 80 9.66 4.83 -3.34
C ASN A 80 10.09 6.02 -4.18
N TRP A 81 11.39 6.19 -4.38
CA TRP A 81 11.87 7.24 -5.27
C TRP A 81 11.36 7.02 -6.69
N CYS A 82 10.82 8.05 -7.29
CA CYS A 82 10.33 7.98 -8.66
C CYS A 82 10.50 9.30 -9.40
N ARG A 83 10.42 9.24 -10.72
CA ARG A 83 10.22 10.43 -11.56
C ARG A 83 8.71 10.55 -11.77
N PRO A 84 8.04 11.58 -11.17
CA PRO A 84 6.60 11.69 -11.24
C PRO A 84 6.17 12.01 -12.68
N ARG A 85 5.06 11.43 -13.09
CA ARG A 85 4.35 11.86 -14.32
C ARG A 85 3.35 12.95 -14.01
N ARG A 86 2.75 12.90 -12.84
CA ARG A 86 1.79 13.84 -12.29
C ARG A 86 2.19 14.08 -10.84
N GLN A 87 2.01 15.27 -10.33
CA GLN A 87 2.24 15.56 -8.92
C GLN A 87 0.92 15.61 -8.16
N GLY A 88 0.93 15.12 -6.93
CA GLY A 88 -0.19 15.14 -6.01
C GLY A 88 -0.88 13.79 -5.82
N ASN A 89 -2.10 13.84 -5.30
CA ASN A 89 -2.88 12.66 -4.95
C ASN A 89 -3.35 11.89 -6.20
N ILE A 90 -3.27 10.56 -6.12
CA ILE A 90 -3.85 9.66 -7.12
C ILE A 90 -5.21 9.21 -6.62
N LEU A 91 -6.25 9.62 -7.29
CA LEU A 91 -7.62 9.22 -7.01
C LEU A 91 -7.98 7.98 -7.84
N GLU A 92 -8.79 7.10 -7.28
CA GLU A 92 -9.26 5.89 -7.95
C GLU A 92 -9.92 6.19 -9.31
N THR A 93 -10.72 7.28 -9.35
CA THR A 93 -11.49 7.69 -10.53
C THR A 93 -10.65 8.31 -11.66
N GLU A 94 -9.45 8.81 -11.34
CA GLU A 94 -8.57 9.51 -12.28
C GLU A 94 -7.30 8.72 -12.61
N PHE A 95 -7.20 7.49 -12.08
CA PHE A 95 -6.01 6.70 -12.23
C PHE A 95 -5.91 6.05 -13.62
N THR A 96 -4.82 6.37 -14.32
CA THR A 96 -4.42 5.65 -15.53
C THR A 96 -3.19 4.80 -15.23
N PRO A 97 -3.27 3.48 -15.31
CA PRO A 97 -2.15 2.58 -15.01
C PRO A 97 -0.94 2.87 -15.90
N TYR A 98 0.20 3.07 -15.25
CA TYR A 98 1.47 3.20 -15.95
C TYR A 98 2.59 2.57 -15.13
N PRO A 99 3.00 1.35 -15.46
CA PRO A 99 4.12 0.73 -14.76
C PRO A 99 5.44 1.43 -15.11
N LYS A 100 6.22 1.81 -14.10
CA LYS A 100 7.56 2.40 -14.28
C LYS A 100 8.51 1.38 -14.93
N ASN A 101 8.34 0.10 -14.61
CA ASN A 101 9.10 -1.02 -15.15
C ASN A 101 8.16 -2.03 -15.83
N PRO A 102 7.77 -1.82 -17.11
CA PRO A 102 6.75 -2.65 -17.76
C PRO A 102 7.12 -4.14 -17.87
N ILE A 103 8.40 -4.45 -17.99
CA ILE A 103 8.88 -5.82 -18.04
C ILE A 103 8.70 -6.50 -16.69
N LEU A 104 9.08 -5.83 -15.59
CA LEU A 104 8.89 -6.34 -14.24
C LEU A 104 7.40 -6.49 -13.90
N ALA A 105 6.56 -5.52 -14.29
CA ALA A 105 5.12 -5.61 -14.08
C ALA A 105 4.53 -6.88 -14.71
N ARG A 106 4.85 -7.14 -15.98
CA ARG A 106 4.41 -8.36 -16.68
C ARG A 106 4.96 -9.64 -16.04
N PHE A 107 6.21 -9.62 -15.59
CA PHE A 107 6.81 -10.75 -14.91
C PHE A 107 6.08 -11.05 -13.59
N PHE A 108 5.83 -10.04 -12.74
CA PHE A 108 5.10 -10.21 -11.49
C PHE A 108 3.70 -10.76 -11.69
N VAL A 109 2.99 -10.30 -12.71
CA VAL A 109 1.68 -10.86 -13.08
C VAL A 109 1.81 -12.32 -13.54
N ALA A 110 2.78 -12.64 -14.39
CA ALA A 110 2.97 -13.97 -14.92
C ALA A 110 3.32 -15.03 -13.85
N VAL A 111 4.07 -14.63 -12.81
CA VAL A 111 4.41 -15.52 -11.67
C VAL A 111 3.40 -15.44 -10.53
N GLY A 112 2.32 -14.68 -10.68
CA GLY A 112 1.25 -14.61 -9.70
C GLY A 112 1.55 -13.74 -8.48
N LEU A 113 2.58 -12.90 -8.50
CA LEU A 113 2.94 -11.98 -7.40
C LEU A 113 2.20 -10.64 -7.46
N ALA A 114 1.61 -10.29 -8.58
CA ALA A 114 0.74 -9.15 -8.76
C ALA A 114 -0.52 -9.54 -9.53
N ASP A 115 -1.57 -8.75 -9.38
CA ASP A 115 -2.78 -8.90 -10.19
C ASP A 115 -2.60 -8.23 -11.58
N THR A 116 -3.68 -8.12 -12.35
CA THR A 116 -3.64 -7.46 -13.65
C THR A 116 -3.07 -6.05 -13.54
N ILE A 117 -2.26 -5.64 -14.52
CA ILE A 117 -1.68 -4.29 -14.55
C ILE A 117 -2.79 -3.24 -14.42
N GLY A 118 -2.71 -2.42 -13.38
CA GLY A 118 -3.66 -1.34 -13.09
C GLY A 118 -4.77 -1.69 -12.11
N SER A 119 -4.88 -2.93 -11.64
CA SER A 119 -5.82 -3.28 -10.57
C SER A 119 -5.39 -2.80 -9.19
N GLY A 120 -4.08 -2.60 -8.96
CA GLY A 120 -3.51 -2.35 -7.64
C GLY A 120 -4.14 -1.18 -6.88
N VAL A 121 -4.29 -0.02 -7.53
CA VAL A 121 -4.95 1.15 -6.92
C VAL A 121 -6.38 0.81 -6.53
N ARG A 122 -7.16 0.20 -7.43
CA ARG A 122 -8.56 -0.18 -7.17
C ARG A 122 -8.65 -1.20 -6.03
N ASN A 123 -7.74 -2.16 -5.96
CA ASN A 123 -7.68 -3.14 -4.89
C ASN A 123 -7.41 -2.48 -3.53
N LEU A 124 -6.49 -1.51 -3.46
CA LEU A 124 -6.25 -0.76 -2.24
C LEU A 124 -7.50 0.01 -1.79
N TYR A 125 -8.18 0.72 -2.70
CA TYR A 125 -9.44 1.43 -2.39
C TYR A 125 -10.57 0.47 -2.00
N LYS A 126 -10.63 -0.73 -2.58
CA LYS A 126 -11.61 -1.76 -2.26
C LYS A 126 -11.39 -2.40 -0.89
N TYR A 127 -10.15 -2.78 -0.58
CA TYR A 127 -9.85 -3.62 0.59
C TYR A 127 -9.49 -2.82 1.84
N THR A 128 -8.98 -1.59 1.72
CA THR A 128 -8.66 -0.76 2.88
C THR A 128 -9.88 -0.51 3.79
N PRO A 129 -11.07 -0.10 3.30
CA PRO A 129 -12.22 0.09 4.17
C PRO A 129 -12.77 -1.21 4.76
N ILE A 130 -12.50 -2.36 4.16
CA ILE A 130 -12.83 -3.67 4.73
C ILE A 130 -11.87 -4.01 5.87
N TYR A 131 -10.58 -3.70 5.70
CA TYR A 131 -9.56 -3.92 6.70
C TYR A 131 -9.69 -2.93 7.88
N THR A 132 -9.89 -1.67 7.58
CA THR A 132 -10.08 -0.60 8.56
C THR A 132 -11.37 0.14 8.24
N PRO A 133 -12.46 -0.09 8.98
CA PRO A 133 -13.74 0.55 8.75
C PRO A 133 -13.61 2.08 8.66
N GLY A 134 -14.12 2.66 7.58
CA GLY A 134 -13.97 4.09 7.27
C GLY A 134 -12.61 4.51 6.71
N GLY A 135 -11.62 3.61 6.70
CA GLY A 135 -10.28 3.91 6.19
C GLY A 135 -10.25 4.06 4.67
N LYS A 136 -9.40 4.97 4.20
CA LYS A 136 -9.09 5.13 2.77
C LYS A 136 -7.57 5.09 2.56
N PRO A 137 -7.08 4.48 1.49
CA PRO A 137 -5.68 4.56 1.14
C PRO A 137 -5.36 5.95 0.60
N GLU A 138 -4.19 6.46 0.91
CA GLU A 138 -3.62 7.64 0.27
C GLU A 138 -2.51 7.22 -0.67
N LEU A 139 -2.57 7.67 -1.90
CA LEU A 139 -1.52 7.46 -2.89
C LEU A 139 -1.08 8.83 -3.39
N ILE A 140 0.19 9.15 -3.19
CA ILE A 140 0.74 10.47 -3.49
C ILE A 140 1.94 10.29 -4.43
N GLU A 141 1.84 10.84 -5.64
CA GLU A 141 2.95 10.85 -6.60
C GLU A 141 3.65 12.22 -6.58
N ASN A 142 4.87 12.24 -6.07
CA ASN A 142 5.82 13.34 -6.13
C ASN A 142 7.20 12.72 -6.46
N ASP A 143 8.30 13.42 -6.19
CA ASP A 143 9.65 12.82 -6.32
C ASP A 143 9.83 11.56 -5.46
N VAL A 144 9.02 11.41 -4.44
CA VAL A 144 8.82 10.18 -3.68
C VAL A 144 7.37 9.77 -3.82
N PHE A 145 7.14 8.59 -4.39
CA PHE A 145 5.82 7.97 -4.41
C PHE A 145 5.53 7.34 -3.04
N ARG A 146 4.38 7.69 -2.47
CA ARG A 146 3.93 7.19 -1.16
C ARG A 146 2.60 6.49 -1.27
N ILE A 147 2.48 5.41 -0.53
CA ILE A 147 1.20 4.77 -0.22
C ILE A 147 1.08 4.78 1.30
N ASN A 148 -0.03 5.31 1.82
CA ASN A 148 -0.37 5.27 3.22
C ASN A 148 -1.66 4.47 3.38
N ILE A 149 -1.62 3.42 4.19
CA ILE A 149 -2.77 2.55 4.48
C ILE A 149 -3.07 2.65 5.97
N PRO A 150 -4.26 3.15 6.37
CA PRO A 150 -4.65 3.15 7.78
C PRO A 150 -4.91 1.70 8.23
N ILE A 151 -4.39 1.33 9.41
CA ILE A 151 -4.55 -0.02 9.97
C ILE A 151 -5.33 -0.04 11.29
N THR A 152 -5.66 1.13 11.83
CA THR A 152 -6.52 1.30 13.00
C THR A 152 -7.59 2.35 12.74
N GLU A 153 -8.66 2.33 13.56
CA GLU A 153 -9.69 3.35 13.50
C GLU A 153 -9.17 4.73 13.95
N THR A 154 -8.18 4.77 14.81
CA THR A 154 -7.52 6.02 15.25
C THR A 154 -6.96 6.79 14.05
N ALA A 155 -6.29 6.10 13.12
CA ALA A 155 -5.76 6.70 11.90
C ALA A 155 -6.85 7.38 11.04
N VAL A 156 -8.06 6.82 11.04
CA VAL A 156 -9.20 7.37 10.29
C VAL A 156 -9.67 8.69 10.89
N TYR A 157 -9.69 8.78 12.22
CA TYR A 157 -10.10 10.02 12.92
C TYR A 157 -9.06 11.13 12.73
N GLU A 158 -7.77 10.83 12.92
CA GLU A 158 -6.69 11.79 12.71
C GLU A 158 -6.72 12.36 11.29
N TYR A 159 -6.91 11.49 10.29
CA TYR A 159 -7.04 11.93 8.89
C TYR A 159 -8.24 12.85 8.67
N ALA A 160 -9.38 12.55 9.27
CA ALA A 160 -10.59 13.37 9.16
C ALA A 160 -10.39 14.75 9.77
N GLU A 161 -9.72 14.85 10.92
CA GLU A 161 -9.40 16.12 11.59
C GLU A 161 -8.39 16.94 10.78
N GLU A 162 -7.31 16.34 10.28
CA GLU A 162 -6.28 17.03 9.48
C GLU A 162 -6.82 17.61 8.16
N ASN A 163 -7.87 16.99 7.60
CA ASN A 163 -8.49 17.44 6.36
C ASN A 163 -9.77 18.25 6.56
N GLU A 164 -10.07 18.68 7.78
CA GLU A 164 -11.27 19.49 8.14
C GLU A 164 -12.57 18.88 7.59
N LEU A 165 -12.70 17.56 7.64
CA LEU A 165 -13.89 16.87 7.16
C LEU A 165 -15.08 17.18 8.05
N THR A 166 -16.24 17.44 7.45
CA THR A 166 -17.48 17.70 8.18
C THR A 166 -17.94 16.46 8.95
N GLU A 167 -18.78 16.65 10.00
CA GLU A 167 -19.36 15.51 10.76
C GLU A 167 -20.08 14.51 9.85
N ARG A 168 -20.68 14.99 8.77
CA ARG A 168 -21.38 14.15 7.80
C ARG A 168 -20.42 13.29 6.99
N GLU A 169 -19.29 13.84 6.56
CA GLU A 169 -18.23 13.12 5.86
C GLU A 169 -17.54 12.14 6.79
N THR A 170 -17.27 12.53 8.04
CA THR A 170 -16.74 11.63 9.06
C THR A 170 -17.70 10.45 9.35
N THR A 171 -19.02 10.67 9.29
CA THR A 171 -20.02 9.61 9.47
C THR A 171 -20.00 8.62 8.31
N ILE A 172 -19.76 9.08 7.06
CA ILE A 172 -19.62 8.21 5.89
C ILE A 172 -18.36 7.34 6.02
N PHE A 173 -17.29 7.84 6.65
CA PHE A 173 -16.10 7.04 6.94
C PHE A 173 -16.33 5.94 7.99
N LYS A 174 -17.40 6.02 8.78
CA LYS A 174 -17.74 5.04 9.84
C LYS A 174 -18.66 3.89 9.34
N MET A 175 -19.27 4.02 8.16
CA MET A 175 -20.19 3.03 7.58
C MET A 175 -19.42 2.08 6.65
#